data_5734a312883d49a6e291c8be37d5e78a
#
_entry.id   5734a312883d49a6e291c8be37d5e78a
#
_cell.length_a   1.000
_cell.length_b   1.000
_cell.length_c   1.000
_cell.angle_alpha   90.00
_cell.angle_beta   90.00
_cell.angle_gamma   90.00
#
_symmetry.space_group_name_H-M   'P 1'
#
loop_
_entity.id
_entity.type
_entity.pdbx_description
1 polymer ?
#
loop_
_entity_poly.entity_id
_entity_poly.type
_entity_poly.pdbx_seq_one_letter_code
_entity_poly.pdbx_strand_id
1 'polypeptide(L)'
;MDFGLIFFIVALLKGVQCDIVLTQSPASLAVSLGQRATISCRASESVDDYGISFMNWFQQKPGQPPKLLIYAAPNQGSGVPARFSGSGSGTDFSLNIHPMEEDDTAMYFCQQSKDVRWTFGGGTKLEIKRADAAPTVSIFPPSSEQLTSGGASVVCFLNNFYPKDINVKWKIDGSERQNGVLNSWTDQDSKDSTYSMSSTLTLTKDEYERHNSYTCEATHKTSTSPIVKSFNRNEC
;
A
#
# COMPACT_ATOMS: atom_id res chain seq x y z
N MET A 1 -5.94 21.43 -61.61
CA MET A 1 -5.06 21.29 -60.42
C MET A 1 -5.96 21.33 -59.20
N ASP A 2 -6.14 20.16 -58.55
CA ASP A 2 -7.19 19.93 -57.58
C ASP A 2 -6.92 20.61 -56.23
N PHE A 3 -7.66 21.70 -55.99
CA PHE A 3 -7.71 22.34 -54.66
C PHE A 3 -8.33 21.43 -53.56
N GLY A 4 -8.99 20.32 -53.94
CA GLY A 4 -9.60 19.36 -53.00
C GLY A 4 -8.62 18.50 -52.25
N LEU A 5 -7.45 18.21 -52.83
CA LEU A 5 -6.45 17.30 -52.19
C LEU A 5 -5.64 17.98 -51.09
N ILE A 6 -5.51 19.32 -51.15
CA ILE A 6 -4.75 20.09 -50.14
C ILE A 6 -5.56 20.23 -48.83
N PHE A 7 -6.88 20.31 -48.90
CA PHE A 7 -7.76 20.40 -47.72
C PHE A 7 -7.84 19.06 -46.92
N PHE A 8 -7.69 17.93 -47.61
CA PHE A 8 -7.71 16.62 -46.95
C PHE A 8 -6.42 16.30 -46.20
N ILE A 9 -5.29 16.84 -46.64
CA ILE A 9 -3.98 16.60 -45.98
C ILE A 9 -3.83 17.45 -44.72
N VAL A 10 -4.42 18.66 -44.68
CA VAL A 10 -4.39 19.52 -43.47
C VAL A 10 -5.31 18.99 -42.35
N ALA A 11 -6.36 18.23 -42.67
CA ALA A 11 -7.23 17.61 -41.65
C ALA A 11 -6.60 16.38 -40.96
N LEU A 12 -5.55 15.77 -41.53
CA LEU A 12 -4.87 14.58 -41.00
C LEU A 12 -3.68 14.93 -40.10
N LEU A 13 -3.33 16.21 -39.95
CA LEU A 13 -2.28 16.69 -39.07
C LEU A 13 -2.81 17.22 -37.71
N LYS A 14 -4.00 16.82 -37.28
CA LYS A 14 -4.31 16.89 -35.83
C LYS A 14 -3.39 15.89 -35.16
N GLY A 15 -2.25 16.41 -34.65
CA GLY A 15 -1.25 15.62 -33.97
C GLY A 15 -1.92 14.70 -32.97
N VAL A 16 -1.44 13.48 -32.87
CA VAL A 16 -1.77 12.59 -31.78
C VAL A 16 -1.37 13.33 -30.48
N GLN A 17 -2.35 13.98 -29.86
CA GLN A 17 -2.14 14.65 -28.59
C GLN A 17 -1.97 13.52 -27.56
N CYS A 18 -0.72 13.30 -27.14
CA CYS A 18 -0.43 12.35 -26.07
C CYS A 18 -1.00 12.88 -24.76
N ASP A 19 -1.45 11.95 -23.91
CA ASP A 19 -1.90 12.30 -22.57
C ASP A 19 -0.75 12.92 -21.75
N ILE A 20 -1.06 13.89 -20.90
CA ILE A 20 -0.10 14.43 -19.95
C ILE A 20 0.25 13.33 -18.95
N VAL A 21 1.50 12.88 -18.94
CA VAL A 21 1.99 11.85 -18.05
C VAL A 21 2.46 12.49 -16.72
N LEU A 22 2.02 11.95 -15.60
CA LEU A 22 2.44 12.38 -14.27
C LEU A 22 3.37 11.35 -13.64
N THR A 23 4.60 11.77 -13.31
CA THR A 23 5.58 10.97 -12.57
C THR A 23 5.59 11.41 -11.12
N GLN A 24 5.10 10.54 -10.24
CA GLN A 24 5.03 10.79 -8.80
C GLN A 24 6.18 10.10 -8.08
N SER A 25 6.79 10.77 -7.10
CA SER A 25 7.89 10.23 -6.30
C SER A 25 7.91 10.77 -4.87
N PRO A 26 8.39 9.95 -3.90
CA PRO A 26 8.75 8.53 -4.06
C PRO A 26 7.51 7.62 -4.18
N ALA A 27 7.70 6.35 -4.55
CA ALA A 27 6.60 5.38 -4.57
C ALA A 27 6.12 5.02 -3.15
N SER A 28 7.03 5.04 -2.17
CA SER A 28 6.71 4.88 -0.73
C SER A 28 7.58 5.80 0.11
N LEU A 29 7.03 6.25 1.24
CA LEU A 29 7.69 7.17 2.16
C LEU A 29 7.27 6.85 3.60
N ALA A 30 8.24 6.64 4.50
CA ALA A 30 8.00 6.49 5.93
C ALA A 30 8.52 7.71 6.69
N VAL A 31 7.66 8.38 7.45
CA VAL A 31 7.96 9.63 8.15
C VAL A 31 7.55 9.51 9.61
N SER A 32 8.39 9.98 10.54
CA SER A 32 8.05 9.98 11.97
C SER A 32 6.97 11.02 12.29
N LEU A 33 6.19 10.75 13.32
CA LEU A 33 5.17 11.69 13.83
C LEU A 33 5.80 13.08 14.12
N GLY A 34 5.06 14.12 13.80
CA GLY A 34 5.48 15.49 13.95
C GLY A 34 6.48 16.00 12.89
N GLN A 35 7.06 15.13 12.07
CA GLN A 35 7.98 15.51 11.01
C GLN A 35 7.22 15.92 9.73
N ARG A 36 7.96 16.38 8.74
CA ARG A 36 7.42 16.78 7.43
C ARG A 36 7.51 15.62 6.43
N ALA A 37 6.42 15.32 5.77
CA ALA A 37 6.39 14.50 4.55
C ALA A 37 6.29 15.40 3.32
N THR A 38 7.05 15.09 2.26
CA THR A 38 6.99 15.79 0.98
C THR A 38 6.88 14.75 -0.14
N ILE A 39 5.86 14.91 -0.98
CA ILE A 39 5.62 14.05 -2.15
C ILE A 39 5.71 14.95 -3.38
N SER A 40 6.48 14.53 -4.39
CA SER A 40 6.68 15.26 -5.63
C SER A 40 5.88 14.66 -6.77
N CYS A 41 5.41 15.51 -7.67
CA CYS A 41 4.72 15.13 -8.90
C CYS A 41 5.27 15.97 -10.05
N ARG A 42 5.77 15.31 -11.11
CA ARG A 42 6.25 15.96 -12.32
C ARG A 42 5.35 15.61 -13.52
N ALA A 43 4.87 16.62 -14.19
CA ALA A 43 4.12 16.50 -15.45
C ALA A 43 5.06 16.48 -16.66
N SER A 44 4.71 15.73 -17.70
CA SER A 44 5.47 15.67 -18.96
C SER A 44 5.46 16.99 -19.75
N GLU A 45 4.47 17.83 -19.49
CA GLU A 45 4.35 19.20 -20.01
C GLU A 45 3.66 20.10 -18.98
N SER A 46 3.73 21.43 -19.18
CA SER A 46 3.12 22.38 -18.25
C SER A 46 1.62 22.16 -18.10
N VAL A 47 1.15 22.11 -16.85
CA VAL A 47 -0.28 22.05 -16.51
C VAL A 47 -0.82 23.42 -16.09
N ASP A 48 -0.06 24.49 -16.34
CA ASP A 48 -0.51 25.87 -16.13
C ASP A 48 -1.29 26.36 -17.35
N ASP A 49 -2.38 27.10 -17.09
CA ASP A 49 -3.13 27.84 -18.09
C ASP A 49 -3.85 29.01 -17.41
N TYR A 50 -3.93 30.17 -18.09
CA TYR A 50 -4.54 31.41 -17.57
C TYR A 50 -4.10 31.81 -16.15
N GLY A 51 -2.85 31.53 -15.79
CA GLY A 51 -2.30 31.83 -14.46
C GLY A 51 -2.76 30.87 -13.34
N ILE A 52 -3.38 29.77 -13.69
CA ILE A 52 -3.82 28.71 -12.77
C ILE A 52 -3.02 27.44 -13.07
N SER A 53 -2.54 26.78 -12.04
CA SER A 53 -1.92 25.45 -12.14
C SER A 53 -2.97 24.37 -11.91
N PHE A 54 -3.30 23.61 -12.93
CA PHE A 54 -4.36 22.59 -12.86
C PHE A 54 -3.85 21.27 -12.27
N MET A 55 -3.23 21.33 -11.10
CA MET A 55 -2.75 20.19 -10.32
C MET A 55 -3.58 20.02 -9.06
N ASN A 56 -4.02 18.79 -8.82
CA ASN A 56 -4.83 18.41 -7.67
C ASN A 56 -4.17 17.27 -6.91
N TRP A 57 -4.43 17.16 -5.59
CA TRP A 57 -3.93 16.10 -4.75
C TRP A 57 -5.08 15.42 -4.01
N PHE A 58 -5.01 14.09 -3.97
CA PHE A 58 -6.00 13.22 -3.32
C PHE A 58 -5.33 12.34 -2.28
N GLN A 59 -6.06 12.09 -1.19
CA GLN A 59 -5.73 11.07 -0.19
C GLN A 59 -6.72 9.92 -0.34
N GLN A 60 -6.22 8.69 -0.29
CA GLN A 60 -7.06 7.50 -0.26
C GLN A 60 -6.63 6.59 0.90
N LYS A 61 -7.48 6.45 1.89
CA LYS A 61 -7.32 5.49 2.98
C LYS A 61 -7.82 4.11 2.58
N PRO A 62 -7.32 3.03 3.22
CA PRO A 62 -7.77 1.67 2.93
C PRO A 62 -9.30 1.53 3.01
N GLY A 63 -9.89 0.93 1.98
CA GLY A 63 -11.33 0.71 1.90
C GLY A 63 -12.19 1.96 1.71
N GLN A 64 -11.60 3.14 1.53
CA GLN A 64 -12.32 4.41 1.36
C GLN A 64 -12.14 4.96 -0.06
N PRO A 65 -13.09 5.78 -0.55
CA PRO A 65 -12.91 6.51 -1.78
C PRO A 65 -11.84 7.61 -1.62
N PRO A 66 -11.19 8.05 -2.73
CA PRO A 66 -10.27 9.17 -2.71
C PRO A 66 -10.95 10.47 -2.21
N LYS A 67 -10.26 11.21 -1.34
CA LYS A 67 -10.66 12.51 -0.83
C LYS A 67 -9.78 13.59 -1.43
N LEU A 68 -10.39 14.64 -1.97
CA LEU A 68 -9.65 15.82 -2.46
C LEU A 68 -9.04 16.58 -1.30
N LEU A 69 -7.71 16.81 -1.35
CA LEU A 69 -6.96 17.61 -0.39
C LEU A 69 -6.65 19.00 -0.91
N ILE A 70 -6.06 19.08 -2.10
CA ILE A 70 -5.59 20.31 -2.75
C ILE A 70 -6.15 20.37 -4.16
N TYR A 71 -6.58 21.54 -4.59
CA TYR A 71 -6.98 21.80 -5.97
C TYR A 71 -6.28 23.03 -6.53
N ALA A 72 -6.08 23.05 -7.83
CA ALA A 72 -5.41 24.15 -8.55
C ALA A 72 -4.09 24.58 -7.87
N ALA A 73 -3.27 23.60 -7.51
CA ALA A 73 -1.95 23.65 -6.86
C ALA A 73 -1.93 24.11 -5.39
N PRO A 74 -2.27 25.39 -5.01
CA PRO A 74 -2.12 25.77 -3.60
C PRO A 74 -3.41 25.70 -2.78
N ASN A 75 -4.58 25.54 -3.41
CA ASN A 75 -5.85 25.73 -2.70
C ASN A 75 -6.26 24.48 -1.92
N GLN A 76 -6.60 24.66 -0.66
CA GLN A 76 -7.10 23.56 0.17
C GLN A 76 -8.56 23.25 -0.13
N GLY A 77 -8.89 21.96 -0.16
CA GLY A 77 -10.27 21.48 -0.19
C GLY A 77 -11.04 21.85 1.09
N SER A 78 -12.35 21.86 1.00
CA SER A 78 -13.20 22.15 2.16
C SER A 78 -12.99 21.12 3.28
N GLY A 79 -12.76 21.60 4.52
CA GLY A 79 -12.55 20.76 5.69
C GLY A 79 -11.21 20.01 5.72
N VAL A 80 -10.26 20.36 4.85
CA VAL A 80 -8.89 19.82 4.88
C VAL A 80 -8.08 20.54 5.95
N PRO A 81 -7.39 19.82 6.85
CA PRO A 81 -6.53 20.43 7.87
C PRO A 81 -5.41 21.26 7.26
N ALA A 82 -5.01 22.36 7.93
CA ALA A 82 -3.96 23.28 7.48
C ALA A 82 -2.58 22.62 7.35
N ARG A 83 -2.36 21.45 7.94
CA ARG A 83 -1.11 20.69 7.81
C ARG A 83 -0.84 20.15 6.40
N PHE A 84 -1.86 20.10 5.55
CA PHE A 84 -1.72 19.74 4.13
C PHE A 84 -1.53 21.02 3.30
N SER A 85 -0.49 21.09 2.51
CA SER A 85 -0.25 22.20 1.60
C SER A 85 0.31 21.73 0.28
N GLY A 86 -0.21 22.30 -0.82
CA GLY A 86 0.28 22.10 -2.17
C GLY A 86 1.15 23.27 -2.61
N SER A 87 2.13 23.02 -3.45
CA SER A 87 2.94 24.05 -4.08
C SER A 87 3.47 23.57 -5.43
N GLY A 88 3.97 24.52 -6.23
CA GLY A 88 4.52 24.25 -7.55
C GLY A 88 3.80 25.02 -8.65
N SER A 89 4.37 24.95 -9.85
CA SER A 89 3.83 25.52 -11.08
C SER A 89 4.47 24.85 -12.30
N GLY A 90 3.88 25.03 -13.47
CA GLY A 90 4.42 24.50 -14.71
C GLY A 90 4.38 22.97 -14.72
N THR A 91 5.52 22.34 -14.53
CA THR A 91 5.67 20.88 -14.56
C THR A 91 5.94 20.26 -13.19
N ASP A 92 6.36 21.04 -12.19
CA ASP A 92 6.90 20.52 -10.94
C ASP A 92 6.03 20.94 -9.75
N PHE A 93 5.47 19.96 -9.04
CA PHE A 93 4.53 20.15 -7.95
C PHE A 93 4.91 19.31 -6.74
N SER A 94 4.49 19.75 -5.57
CA SER A 94 4.66 18.98 -4.34
C SER A 94 3.47 19.12 -3.39
N LEU A 95 3.17 18.01 -2.70
CA LEU A 95 2.32 17.96 -1.53
C LEU A 95 3.20 17.88 -0.29
N ASN A 96 2.97 18.78 0.66
CA ASN A 96 3.62 18.78 1.95
C ASN A 96 2.61 18.51 3.05
N ILE A 97 2.97 17.65 4.00
CA ILE A 97 2.20 17.31 5.18
C ILE A 97 3.06 17.61 6.40
N HIS A 98 2.63 18.55 7.27
CA HIS A 98 3.37 18.92 8.46
C HIS A 98 2.49 19.64 9.49
N PRO A 99 2.49 19.19 10.74
CA PRO A 99 3.13 17.98 11.27
C PRO A 99 2.46 16.69 10.78
N MET A 100 3.24 15.60 10.64
CA MET A 100 2.73 14.28 10.33
C MET A 100 1.96 13.72 11.53
N GLU A 101 0.74 13.23 11.30
CA GLU A 101 -0.13 12.63 12.31
C GLU A 101 -0.43 11.15 11.99
N GLU A 102 -0.83 10.37 12.98
CA GLU A 102 -1.09 8.93 12.83
C GLU A 102 -2.16 8.64 11.75
N ASP A 103 -3.17 9.51 11.67
CA ASP A 103 -4.27 9.40 10.69
C ASP A 103 -3.87 9.76 9.24
N ASP A 104 -2.61 10.14 9.00
CA ASP A 104 -2.12 10.51 7.66
C ASP A 104 -1.57 9.31 6.86
N THR A 105 -1.51 8.12 7.45
CA THR A 105 -1.17 6.89 6.72
C THR A 105 -2.22 6.63 5.64
N ALA A 106 -1.80 6.70 4.35
CA ALA A 106 -2.69 6.56 3.20
C ALA A 106 -1.90 6.45 1.89
N MET A 107 -2.61 6.19 0.79
CA MET A 107 -2.13 6.46 -0.56
C MET A 107 -2.42 7.93 -0.93
N TYR A 108 -1.46 8.59 -1.57
CA TYR A 108 -1.59 9.95 -2.08
C TYR A 108 -1.37 9.97 -3.57
N PHE A 109 -2.23 10.68 -4.28
CA PHE A 109 -2.18 10.80 -5.75
C PHE A 109 -2.20 12.25 -6.17
N CYS A 110 -1.31 12.62 -7.11
CA CYS A 110 -1.47 13.84 -7.88
C CYS A 110 -2.36 13.57 -9.10
N GLN A 111 -3.04 14.61 -9.61
CA GLN A 111 -3.93 14.53 -10.75
C GLN A 111 -3.93 15.87 -11.50
N GLN A 112 -3.77 15.85 -12.81
CA GLN A 112 -3.92 17.04 -13.63
C GLN A 112 -5.32 17.13 -14.23
N SER A 113 -5.84 18.36 -14.32
CA SER A 113 -7.15 18.66 -14.89
C SER A 113 -7.09 19.74 -16.00
N LYS A 114 -5.90 19.99 -16.56
CA LYS A 114 -5.70 20.92 -17.69
C LYS A 114 -6.29 20.37 -18.99
N ASP A 115 -6.00 19.11 -19.31
CA ASP A 115 -6.58 18.45 -20.46
C ASP A 115 -7.94 17.82 -20.10
N VAL A 116 -8.81 17.67 -21.09
CA VAL A 116 -10.09 16.94 -20.96
C VAL A 116 -9.87 15.48 -20.55
N ARG A 117 -8.72 14.90 -20.85
CA ARG A 117 -8.26 13.60 -20.40
C ARG A 117 -7.45 13.74 -19.11
N TRP A 118 -8.14 13.70 -18.01
CA TRP A 118 -7.50 13.77 -16.68
C TRP A 118 -6.61 12.56 -16.45
N THR A 119 -5.39 12.79 -15.98
CA THR A 119 -4.43 11.75 -15.67
C THR A 119 -3.98 11.83 -14.23
N PHE A 120 -3.59 10.69 -13.66
CA PHE A 120 -3.12 10.55 -12.30
C PHE A 120 -1.65 10.12 -12.26
N GLY A 121 -0.94 10.52 -11.21
CA GLY A 121 0.36 9.95 -10.84
C GLY A 121 0.21 8.52 -10.34
N GLY A 122 1.31 7.79 -10.27
CA GLY A 122 1.34 6.38 -9.86
C GLY A 122 1.03 6.14 -8.38
N GLY A 123 0.90 7.21 -7.59
CA GLY A 123 0.65 7.13 -6.15
C GLY A 123 1.92 7.06 -5.29
N THR A 124 1.80 7.54 -4.07
CA THR A 124 2.80 7.39 -3.01
C THR A 124 2.13 6.79 -1.78
N LYS A 125 2.66 5.67 -1.32
CA LYS A 125 2.25 5.11 -0.03
C LYS A 125 2.99 5.84 1.09
N LEU A 126 2.25 6.60 1.91
CA LEU A 126 2.80 7.28 3.07
C LEU A 126 2.51 6.49 4.32
N GLU A 127 3.54 6.20 5.11
CA GLU A 127 3.47 5.40 6.32
C GLU A 127 4.15 6.14 7.48
N ILE A 128 3.72 5.83 8.71
CA ILE A 128 4.38 6.32 9.92
C ILE A 128 5.62 5.50 10.19
N LYS A 129 6.77 6.17 10.35
CA LYS A 129 7.98 5.57 10.88
C LYS A 129 7.94 5.59 12.40
N ARG A 130 8.05 4.42 13.01
CA ARG A 130 8.06 4.25 14.47
C ARG A 130 9.26 3.40 14.91
N ALA A 131 9.42 3.26 16.21
CA ALA A 131 10.39 2.32 16.79
C ALA A 131 10.06 0.87 16.42
N ASP A 132 11.10 0.06 16.25
CA ASP A 132 10.94 -1.37 15.96
C ASP A 132 10.13 -2.07 17.05
N ALA A 133 9.26 -2.98 16.67
CA ALA A 133 8.43 -3.78 17.55
C ALA A 133 8.46 -5.26 17.12
N ALA A 134 8.72 -6.14 18.04
CA ALA A 134 8.72 -7.58 17.78
C ALA A 134 7.28 -8.11 17.67
N PRO A 135 7.03 -9.10 16.78
CA PRO A 135 5.71 -9.68 16.65
C PRO A 135 5.32 -10.51 17.87
N THR A 136 4.05 -10.46 18.24
CA THR A 136 3.42 -11.43 19.14
C THR A 136 2.87 -12.56 18.29
N VAL A 137 3.44 -13.76 18.43
CA VAL A 137 3.13 -14.91 17.57
C VAL A 137 2.23 -15.89 18.30
N SER A 138 1.15 -16.31 17.63
CA SER A 138 0.19 -17.31 18.12
C SER A 138 -0.14 -18.30 17.03
N ILE A 139 -0.18 -19.60 17.36
CA ILE A 139 -0.52 -20.67 16.44
C ILE A 139 -1.84 -21.33 16.86
N PHE A 140 -2.66 -21.70 15.89
CA PHE A 140 -4.00 -22.27 16.09
C PHE A 140 -4.17 -23.52 15.24
N PRO A 141 -4.56 -24.65 15.83
CA PRO A 141 -4.92 -25.87 15.11
C PRO A 141 -6.23 -25.66 14.31
N PRO A 142 -6.52 -26.56 13.35
CA PRO A 142 -7.82 -26.58 12.65
C PRO A 142 -8.98 -26.78 13.63
N SER A 143 -10.13 -26.16 13.35
CA SER A 143 -11.35 -26.40 14.11
C SER A 143 -11.92 -27.80 13.81
N SER A 144 -12.66 -28.37 14.76
CA SER A 144 -13.36 -29.66 14.59
C SER A 144 -14.37 -29.59 13.44
N GLU A 145 -15.05 -28.47 13.26
CA GLU A 145 -16.01 -28.23 12.17
C GLU A 145 -15.33 -28.30 10.79
N GLN A 146 -14.15 -27.68 10.65
CA GLN A 146 -13.38 -27.74 9.41
C GLN A 146 -12.92 -29.17 9.11
N LEU A 147 -12.41 -29.89 10.11
CA LEU A 147 -11.98 -31.29 9.96
C LEU A 147 -13.13 -32.20 9.52
N THR A 148 -14.35 -31.96 10.01
CA THR A 148 -15.54 -32.70 9.58
C THR A 148 -15.83 -32.49 8.09
N SER A 149 -15.48 -31.33 7.53
CA SER A 149 -15.65 -31.03 6.10
C SER A 149 -14.53 -31.57 5.20
N GLY A 150 -13.49 -32.20 5.78
CA GLY A 150 -12.37 -32.79 5.05
C GLY A 150 -11.19 -31.85 4.79
N GLY A 151 -11.22 -30.63 5.30
CA GLY A 151 -10.12 -29.65 5.24
C GLY A 151 -9.41 -29.46 6.57
N ALA A 152 -8.20 -28.95 6.54
CA ALA A 152 -7.42 -28.61 7.73
C ALA A 152 -6.57 -27.33 7.48
N SER A 153 -6.94 -26.22 8.11
CA SER A 153 -6.14 -24.98 8.08
C SER A 153 -5.47 -24.76 9.42
N VAL A 154 -4.14 -24.70 9.42
CA VAL A 154 -3.34 -24.28 10.57
C VAL A 154 -3.02 -22.81 10.40
N VAL A 155 -3.32 -21.99 11.39
CA VAL A 155 -3.17 -20.53 11.32
C VAL A 155 -2.13 -20.04 12.30
N CYS A 156 -1.23 -19.17 11.81
CA CYS A 156 -0.27 -18.45 12.63
C CYS A 156 -0.57 -16.96 12.51
N PHE A 157 -0.85 -16.29 13.64
CA PHE A 157 -0.96 -14.83 13.70
C PHE A 157 0.34 -14.25 14.25
N LEU A 158 0.81 -13.19 13.56
CA LEU A 158 1.95 -12.39 13.96
C LEU A 158 1.44 -10.97 14.12
N ASN A 159 1.29 -10.50 15.36
CA ASN A 159 0.58 -9.26 15.67
C ASN A 159 1.50 -8.16 16.19
N ASN A 160 1.16 -6.91 15.81
CA ASN A 160 1.70 -5.67 16.36
C ASN A 160 3.23 -5.55 16.20
N PHE A 161 3.76 -5.81 15.00
CA PHE A 161 5.18 -5.68 14.70
C PHE A 161 5.48 -4.46 13.82
N TYR A 162 6.73 -4.01 13.85
CA TYR A 162 7.28 -2.98 12.97
C TYR A 162 8.78 -3.21 12.79
N PRO A 163 9.33 -3.07 11.57
CA PRO A 163 8.68 -2.74 10.29
C PRO A 163 7.85 -3.90 9.72
N LYS A 164 7.22 -3.67 8.56
CA LYS A 164 6.32 -4.61 7.88
C LYS A 164 7.00 -5.88 7.39
N ASP A 165 8.30 -5.81 7.07
CA ASP A 165 9.06 -6.94 6.55
C ASP A 165 9.22 -8.03 7.61
N ILE A 166 8.67 -9.20 7.30
CA ILE A 166 8.72 -10.40 8.15
C ILE A 166 8.70 -11.64 7.27
N ASN A 167 9.37 -12.69 7.70
CA ASN A 167 9.35 -13.98 7.02
C ASN A 167 8.78 -15.05 7.94
N VAL A 168 7.89 -15.87 7.40
CA VAL A 168 7.28 -17.00 8.10
C VAL A 168 7.65 -18.30 7.41
N LYS A 169 8.10 -19.26 8.19
CA LYS A 169 8.45 -20.61 7.78
C LYS A 169 7.56 -21.61 8.52
N TRP A 170 6.96 -22.55 7.80
CA TRP A 170 6.20 -23.64 8.35
C TRP A 170 7.02 -24.92 8.38
N LYS A 171 6.89 -25.69 9.47
CA LYS A 171 7.45 -27.04 9.58
C LYS A 171 6.38 -28.00 10.06
N ILE A 172 6.38 -29.20 9.44
CA ILE A 172 5.54 -30.34 9.83
C ILE A 172 6.51 -31.46 10.22
N ASP A 173 6.40 -31.95 11.46
CA ASP A 173 7.32 -32.95 12.04
C ASP A 173 8.81 -32.58 11.82
N GLY A 174 9.15 -31.28 11.94
CA GLY A 174 10.50 -30.76 11.77
C GLY A 174 10.90 -30.47 10.32
N SER A 175 10.16 -30.93 9.31
CA SER A 175 10.46 -30.72 7.88
C SER A 175 9.76 -29.45 7.37
N GLU A 176 10.49 -28.62 6.61
CA GLU A 176 9.94 -27.39 6.02
C GLU A 176 8.81 -27.70 5.02
N ARG A 177 7.73 -26.91 5.10
CA ARG A 177 6.59 -26.97 4.22
C ARG A 177 6.37 -25.62 3.53
N GLN A 178 6.42 -25.60 2.20
CA GLN A 178 6.23 -24.38 1.39
C GLN A 178 4.88 -24.37 0.67
N ASN A 179 4.38 -25.53 0.25
CA ASN A 179 3.11 -25.64 -0.47
C ASN A 179 1.91 -25.50 0.45
N GLY A 180 0.88 -24.79 -0.01
CA GLY A 180 -0.38 -24.58 0.72
C GLY A 180 -0.32 -23.43 1.71
N VAL A 181 0.72 -22.57 1.68
CA VAL A 181 0.86 -21.42 2.55
C VAL A 181 0.33 -20.17 1.87
N LEU A 182 -0.56 -19.45 2.57
CA LEU A 182 -1.05 -18.12 2.18
C LEU A 182 -0.79 -17.12 3.30
N ASN A 183 -0.15 -15.99 2.94
CA ASN A 183 0.18 -14.92 3.86
C ASN A 183 -0.63 -13.66 3.50
N SER A 184 -1.15 -12.96 4.51
CA SER A 184 -1.87 -11.71 4.35
C SER A 184 -1.49 -10.72 5.43
N TRP A 185 -1.11 -9.50 5.02
CA TRP A 185 -0.77 -8.39 5.91
C TRP A 185 -1.92 -7.41 6.03
N THR A 186 -2.06 -6.83 7.22
CA THR A 186 -2.91 -5.66 7.41
C THR A 186 -2.25 -4.41 6.81
N ASP A 187 -3.05 -3.37 6.61
CA ASP A 187 -2.51 -2.02 6.49
C ASP A 187 -1.93 -1.58 7.84
N GLN A 188 -1.13 -0.51 7.85
CA GLN A 188 -0.57 0.05 9.08
C GLN A 188 -1.71 0.46 10.02
N ASP A 189 -1.65 0.03 11.26
CA ASP A 189 -2.65 0.37 12.27
C ASP A 189 -2.62 1.89 12.57
N SER A 190 -3.80 2.52 12.59
CA SER A 190 -3.94 3.96 12.77
C SER A 190 -3.77 4.43 14.23
N LYS A 191 -3.61 3.52 15.20
CA LYS A 191 -3.46 3.85 16.62
C LYS A 191 -2.03 3.67 17.11
N ASP A 192 -1.37 2.59 16.68
CA ASP A 192 -0.03 2.25 17.16
C ASP A 192 1.01 2.13 16.04
N SER A 193 0.60 2.37 14.78
CA SER A 193 1.46 2.33 13.59
C SER A 193 2.18 1.00 13.37
N THR A 194 1.66 -0.09 13.91
CA THR A 194 2.19 -1.45 13.70
C THR A 194 1.52 -2.15 12.53
N TYR A 195 2.07 -3.30 12.17
CA TYR A 195 1.48 -4.24 11.21
C TYR A 195 1.13 -5.52 11.92
N SER A 196 0.18 -6.25 11.35
CA SER A 196 -0.12 -7.63 11.71
C SER A 196 -0.20 -8.46 10.44
N MET A 197 0.06 -9.76 10.56
CA MET A 197 -0.14 -10.68 9.44
C MET A 197 -0.70 -12.01 9.92
N SER A 198 -1.40 -12.68 9.03
CA SER A 198 -1.76 -14.08 9.15
C SER A 198 -0.99 -14.92 8.14
N SER A 199 -0.52 -16.08 8.57
CA SER A 199 0.01 -17.12 7.70
C SER A 199 -0.85 -18.38 7.89
N THR A 200 -1.45 -18.86 6.81
CA THR A 200 -2.34 -20.01 6.83
C THR A 200 -1.73 -21.14 6.04
N LEU A 201 -1.51 -22.27 6.68
CA LEU A 201 -1.14 -23.54 6.05
C LEU A 201 -2.38 -24.37 5.84
N THR A 202 -2.77 -24.60 4.57
CA THR A 202 -3.94 -25.40 4.21
C THR A 202 -3.52 -26.78 3.76
N LEU A 203 -4.11 -27.80 4.42
CA LEU A 203 -3.90 -29.22 4.18
C LEU A 203 -5.25 -29.91 3.98
N THR A 204 -5.23 -31.14 3.49
CA THR A 204 -6.39 -32.05 3.62
C THR A 204 -6.43 -32.58 5.06
N LYS A 205 -7.62 -33.00 5.51
CA LYS A 205 -7.78 -33.69 6.80
C LYS A 205 -6.84 -34.90 6.91
N ASP A 206 -6.80 -35.74 5.87
CA ASP A 206 -5.97 -36.96 5.88
C ASP A 206 -4.48 -36.64 6.01
N GLU A 207 -4.01 -35.54 5.38
CA GLU A 207 -2.63 -35.11 5.49
C GLU A 207 -2.34 -34.56 6.90
N TYR A 208 -3.25 -33.77 7.45
CA TYR A 208 -3.13 -33.24 8.81
C TYR A 208 -3.08 -34.37 9.85
N GLU A 209 -3.90 -35.40 9.72
CA GLU A 209 -3.96 -36.52 10.66
C GLU A 209 -2.76 -37.47 10.61
N ARG A 210 -1.96 -37.43 9.50
CA ARG A 210 -0.73 -38.26 9.36
C ARG A 210 0.46 -37.69 10.13
N HIS A 211 0.40 -36.44 10.55
CA HIS A 211 1.50 -35.75 11.22
C HIS A 211 1.11 -35.29 12.63
N ASN A 212 2.12 -35.05 13.47
CA ASN A 212 1.85 -34.68 14.85
C ASN A 212 2.28 -33.25 15.19
N SER A 213 3.48 -32.82 14.80
CA SER A 213 4.03 -31.52 15.18
C SER A 213 3.87 -30.49 14.10
N TYR A 214 3.26 -29.34 14.43
CA TYR A 214 3.07 -28.20 13.55
C TYR A 214 3.76 -26.98 14.14
N THR A 215 4.66 -26.35 13.35
CA THR A 215 5.50 -25.25 13.82
C THR A 215 5.44 -24.09 12.86
N CYS A 216 5.24 -22.89 13.41
CA CYS A 216 5.36 -21.60 12.74
C CYS A 216 6.62 -20.91 13.29
N GLU A 217 7.57 -20.56 12.41
CA GLU A 217 8.78 -19.82 12.73
C GLU A 217 8.74 -18.44 12.07
N ALA A 218 8.81 -17.38 12.87
CA ALA A 218 8.82 -16.01 12.39
C ALA A 218 10.21 -15.39 12.53
N THR A 219 10.77 -14.90 11.43
CA THR A 219 12.03 -14.16 11.41
C THR A 219 11.73 -12.69 11.17
N HIS A 220 12.15 -11.83 12.09
CA HIS A 220 11.97 -10.39 12.04
C HIS A 220 13.24 -9.68 12.49
N LYS A 221 13.50 -8.46 11.99
CA LYS A 221 14.74 -7.71 12.31
C LYS A 221 14.98 -7.46 13.80
N THR A 222 13.93 -7.53 14.62
CA THR A 222 14.02 -7.32 16.07
C THR A 222 14.69 -8.45 16.83
N SER A 223 14.97 -9.58 16.18
CA SER A 223 15.66 -10.73 16.82
C SER A 223 16.57 -11.43 15.81
N THR A 224 17.72 -11.88 16.29
CA THR A 224 18.66 -12.73 15.53
C THR A 224 18.20 -14.18 15.45
N SER A 225 17.30 -14.60 16.33
CA SER A 225 16.72 -15.94 16.38
C SER A 225 15.24 -15.88 15.98
N PRO A 226 14.73 -16.86 15.23
CA PRO A 226 13.30 -16.94 14.93
C PRO A 226 12.45 -17.06 16.20
N ILE A 227 11.27 -16.45 16.17
CA ILE A 227 10.23 -16.68 17.16
C ILE A 227 9.47 -17.93 16.74
N VAL A 228 9.44 -18.94 17.58
CA VAL A 228 8.88 -20.26 17.28
C VAL A 228 7.62 -20.50 18.09
N LYS A 229 6.55 -20.90 17.43
CA LYS A 229 5.32 -21.41 18.03
C LYS A 229 4.95 -22.73 17.40
N SER A 230 4.58 -23.69 18.25
CA SER A 230 4.21 -25.04 17.82
C SER A 230 3.11 -25.63 18.67
N PHE A 231 2.45 -26.63 18.13
CA PHE A 231 1.56 -27.52 18.89
C PHE A 231 1.74 -28.95 18.42
N ASN A 232 1.38 -29.90 19.26
CA ASN A 232 1.27 -31.30 18.94
C ASN A 232 -0.21 -31.69 18.81
N ARG A 233 -0.61 -32.21 17.66
CA ARG A 233 -2.00 -32.60 17.40
C ARG A 233 -2.57 -33.55 18.47
N ASN A 234 -1.75 -34.45 19.01
CA ASN A 234 -2.18 -35.42 20.01
C ASN A 234 -2.42 -34.81 21.42
N GLU A 235 -2.06 -33.53 21.61
CA GLU A 235 -2.22 -32.82 22.89
C GLU A 235 -3.34 -31.76 22.85
N CYS A 236 -4.04 -31.67 21.71
CA CYS A 236 -5.15 -30.73 21.48
C CYS A 236 -6.52 -31.38 21.76
#